data_7d4a7e63e327245e7c945486498e51e2
#
_entry.id   7d4a7e63e327245e7c945486498e51e2
#
_cell.length_a   1.000
_cell.length_b   1.000
_cell.length_c   1.000
_cell.angle_alpha   90.00
_cell.angle_beta   90.00
_cell.angle_gamma   90.00
#
_symmetry.space_group_name_H-M   'P 1'
#
loop_
_entity.id
_entity.type
_entity.pdbx_description
1 polymer ?
#
loop_
_entity_poly.entity_id
_entity_poly.type
_entity_poly.pdbx_seq_one_letter_code
_entity_poly.pdbx_strand_id
1 'polypeptide(L)' 'MENNYTNNDTETLEEEMFASLEKYFQSQIEKHVINVKVLMKQRVGVAEHPDIMLTIEGELEKIASYSDKVDALELIS' A
#
# COMPACT_ATOMS: atom_id res chain seq x y z
N MET A 1 21.54 -25.19 -2.72
CA MET A 1 20.57 -24.73 -3.34
C MET A 1 19.28 -25.35 -3.04
N GLU A 2 19.13 -26.55 -3.09
CA GLU A 2 17.91 -27.11 -2.77
C GLU A 2 17.54 -26.95 -1.38
N ASN A 3 18.47 -26.68 -0.56
CA ASN A 3 18.15 -26.51 0.84
C ASN A 3 17.17 -25.43 1.07
N ASN A 4 17.18 -24.46 0.21
CA ASN A 4 16.21 -23.41 0.36
C ASN A 4 14.82 -23.92 0.17
N TYR A 5 14.70 -24.93 -0.67
CA TYR A 5 13.40 -25.49 -0.86
C TYR A 5 12.97 -26.30 0.31
N THR A 6 13.95 -26.90 0.97
CA THR A 6 13.61 -27.64 2.15
C THR A 6 12.97 -26.77 3.18
N ASN A 7 13.49 -25.56 3.31
CA ASN A 7 12.86 -24.64 4.26
C ASN A 7 11.47 -24.28 3.85
N ASN A 8 11.23 -24.28 2.57
CA ASN A 8 9.91 -23.93 2.10
C ASN A 8 8.93 -25.05 2.29
N ASP A 9 9.41 -26.21 2.65
CA ASP A 9 8.51 -27.33 2.85
C ASP A 9 7.46 -27.02 3.90
N THR A 10 7.76 -26.16 4.84
CA THR A 10 6.81 -25.84 5.87
C THR A 10 5.90 -24.70 5.49
N GLU A 11 6.17 -24.07 4.36
CA GLU A 11 5.32 -23.02 3.87
C GLU A 11 4.60 -23.50 2.65
N THR A 12 3.30 -23.25 2.61
CA THR A 12 2.50 -23.59 1.45
C THR A 12 2.53 -22.45 0.46
N LEU A 13 2.13 -22.74 -0.76
CA LEU A 13 1.97 -21.72 -1.76
C LEU A 13 0.96 -20.67 -1.30
N GLU A 14 -0.07 -21.12 -0.62
CA GLU A 14 -1.08 -20.21 -0.11
C GLU A 14 -0.48 -19.18 0.85
N GLU A 15 0.41 -19.66 1.73
CA GLU A 15 1.05 -18.76 2.68
C GLU A 15 1.95 -17.77 1.98
N GLU A 16 2.64 -18.25 0.94
CA GLU A 16 3.50 -17.35 0.19
C GLU A 16 2.70 -16.29 -0.55
N MET A 17 1.58 -16.70 -1.11
CA MET A 17 0.73 -15.74 -1.82
C MET A 17 0.15 -14.71 -0.87
N PHE A 18 -0.25 -15.18 0.32
CA PHE A 18 -0.78 -14.27 1.33
C PHE A 18 0.27 -13.22 1.70
N ALA A 19 1.48 -13.68 1.98
CA ALA A 19 2.55 -12.76 2.39
C ALA A 19 2.88 -11.78 1.27
N SER A 20 2.87 -12.25 0.04
CA SER A 20 3.18 -11.39 -1.09
C SER A 20 2.12 -10.33 -1.28
N LEU A 21 0.86 -10.69 -1.14
CA LEU A 21 -0.24 -9.72 -1.25
C LEU A 21 -0.14 -8.69 -0.14
N GLU A 22 0.15 -9.14 1.07
CA GLU A 22 0.26 -8.22 2.19
C GLU A 22 1.36 -7.19 1.95
N LYS A 23 2.51 -7.66 1.49
CA LYS A 23 3.62 -6.76 1.17
C LYS A 23 3.24 -5.77 0.10
N TYR A 24 2.55 -6.24 -0.92
CA TYR A 24 2.17 -5.37 -2.01
C TYR A 24 1.22 -4.27 -1.51
N PHE A 25 0.20 -4.66 -0.76
CA PHE A 25 -0.74 -3.65 -0.27
C PHE A 25 -0.05 -2.67 0.66
N GLN A 26 0.82 -3.15 1.54
CA GLN A 26 1.53 -2.26 2.44
C GLN A 26 2.42 -1.29 1.68
N SER A 27 3.07 -1.77 0.63
CA SER A 27 3.95 -0.89 -0.14
C SER A 27 3.15 0.18 -0.87
N GLN A 28 1.93 -0.16 -1.30
CA GLN A 28 1.07 0.84 -1.93
C GLN A 28 0.61 1.88 -0.94
N ILE A 29 0.29 1.46 0.28
CA ILE A 29 -0.07 2.41 1.32
C ILE A 29 1.08 3.38 1.56
N GLU A 30 2.29 2.85 1.71
CA GLU A 30 3.44 3.70 1.95
C GLU A 30 3.67 4.69 0.82
N LYS A 31 3.52 4.21 -0.40
CA LYS A 31 3.72 5.06 -1.57
C LYS A 31 2.79 6.27 -1.52
N HIS A 32 1.52 6.02 -1.26
CA HIS A 32 0.54 7.09 -1.29
C HIS A 32 0.63 7.98 -0.06
N VAL A 33 1.07 7.44 1.07
CA VAL A 33 1.35 8.26 2.24
C VAL A 33 2.48 9.25 1.92
N ILE A 34 3.53 8.76 1.27
CA ILE A 34 4.63 9.64 0.89
C ILE A 34 4.14 10.71 -0.08
N ASN A 35 3.30 10.32 -1.03
CA ASN A 35 2.74 11.31 -1.96
C ASN A 35 1.99 12.41 -1.24
N VAL A 36 1.18 12.04 -0.24
CA VAL A 36 0.45 13.03 0.54
C VAL A 36 1.42 13.97 1.25
N LYS A 37 2.45 13.41 1.85
CA LYS A 37 3.42 14.24 2.57
C LYS A 37 4.14 15.21 1.65
N VAL A 38 4.49 14.75 0.46
CA VAL A 38 5.14 15.61 -0.52
C VAL A 38 4.20 16.73 -0.94
N LEU A 39 2.94 16.37 -1.23
CA LEU A 39 1.97 17.37 -1.66
C LEU A 39 1.72 18.42 -0.58
N MET A 40 1.66 17.99 0.66
CA MET A 40 1.39 18.92 1.74
C MET A 40 2.53 19.88 2.00
N LYS A 41 3.73 19.53 1.56
CA LYS A 41 4.87 20.42 1.75
C LYS A 41 5.04 21.42 0.63
N GLN A 42 4.28 21.28 -0.45
CA GLN A 42 4.45 22.17 -1.56
C GLN A 42 3.90 23.55 -1.24
N ARG A 43 4.60 24.55 -1.73
CA ARG A 43 4.07 25.90 -1.66
C ARG A 43 3.18 26.08 -2.86
N VAL A 44 1.97 26.49 -2.62
CA VAL A 44 1.03 26.63 -3.69
C VAL A 44 0.64 28.07 -3.86
N GLY A 45 0.54 28.49 -5.09
CA GLY A 45 -0.06 29.75 -5.41
C GLY A 45 -1.54 29.63 -5.21
N VAL A 46 -2.17 30.76 -5.07
CA VAL A 46 -3.59 30.79 -4.79
C VAL A 46 -4.38 30.03 -5.83
N ALA A 47 -3.98 30.18 -7.08
CA ALA A 47 -4.75 29.61 -8.18
C ALA A 47 -4.71 28.09 -8.19
N GLU A 48 -3.75 27.47 -7.51
CA GLU A 48 -3.58 26.05 -7.58
C GLU A 48 -4.14 25.30 -6.39
N HIS A 49 -4.67 26.01 -5.42
CA HIS A 49 -5.15 25.39 -4.21
C HIS A 49 -6.17 24.29 -4.45
N PRO A 50 -7.20 24.52 -5.27
CA PRO A 50 -8.19 23.48 -5.46
C PRO A 50 -7.61 22.20 -6.03
N ASP A 51 -6.65 22.34 -6.94
CA ASP A 51 -6.05 21.17 -7.57
C ASP A 51 -5.23 20.36 -6.57
N ILE A 52 -4.49 21.04 -5.71
CA ILE A 52 -3.69 20.35 -4.71
C ILE A 52 -4.58 19.60 -3.74
N MET A 53 -5.66 20.23 -3.31
CA MET A 53 -6.56 19.58 -2.37
C MET A 53 -7.22 18.35 -3.00
N LEU A 54 -7.64 18.48 -4.22
CA LEU A 54 -8.24 17.34 -4.91
C LEU A 54 -7.22 16.21 -5.11
N THR A 55 -6.00 16.56 -5.41
CA THR A 55 -4.97 15.55 -5.58
C THR A 55 -4.73 14.81 -4.28
N ILE A 56 -4.67 15.53 -3.17
CA ILE A 56 -4.50 14.91 -1.86
C ILE A 56 -5.67 13.99 -1.56
N GLU A 57 -6.88 14.44 -1.85
CA GLU A 57 -8.05 13.60 -1.61
C GLU A 57 -7.95 12.29 -2.40
N GLY A 58 -7.50 12.37 -3.64
CA GLY A 58 -7.33 11.16 -4.45
C GLY A 58 -6.31 10.22 -3.86
N GLU A 59 -5.21 10.76 -3.31
CA GLU A 59 -4.23 9.92 -2.67
C GLU A 59 -4.80 9.26 -1.42
N LEU A 60 -5.56 10.01 -0.64
CA LEU A 60 -6.17 9.45 0.57
C LEU A 60 -7.16 8.34 0.22
N GLU A 61 -7.87 8.47 -0.88
CA GLU A 61 -8.77 7.41 -1.32
C GLU A 61 -8.01 6.12 -1.60
N LYS A 62 -6.84 6.25 -2.20
CA LYS A 62 -6.03 5.07 -2.49
C LYS A 62 -5.51 4.43 -1.22
N ILE A 63 -5.08 5.25 -0.27
CA ILE A 63 -4.63 4.74 1.02
C ILE A 63 -5.76 3.97 1.69
N ALA A 64 -6.95 4.53 1.71
CA ALA A 64 -8.08 3.88 2.33
C ALA A 64 -8.42 2.56 1.63
N SER A 65 -8.36 2.57 0.31
CA SER A 65 -8.68 1.37 -0.47
C SER A 65 -7.70 0.25 -0.15
N TYR A 66 -6.41 0.55 -0.12
CA TYR A 66 -5.43 -0.49 0.17
C TYR A 66 -5.47 -0.91 1.63
N SER A 67 -5.76 0.02 2.52
CA SER A 67 -5.93 -0.33 3.93
C SER A 67 -7.10 -1.29 4.11
N ASP A 68 -8.18 -1.06 3.40
CA ASP A 68 -9.32 -1.98 3.42
C ASP A 68 -8.93 -3.34 2.89
N LYS A 69 -8.07 -3.38 1.88
CA LYS A 69 -7.64 -4.65 1.32
C LYS A 69 -6.79 -5.44 2.31
N VAL A 70 -5.96 -4.75 3.07
CA VAL A 70 -5.19 -5.42 4.13
C VAL A 70 -6.14 -6.02 5.14
N ASP A 71 -7.15 -5.26 5.56
CA ASP A 71 -8.12 -5.77 6.51
C ASP A 71 -8.86 -6.98 5.96
N ALA A 72 -9.27 -6.89 4.70
CA ALA A 72 -9.99 -8.00 4.08
C ALA A 72 -9.11 -9.24 3.98
N LEU A 73 -7.83 -9.04 3.69
CA LEU A 73 -6.91 -10.15 3.57
C LEU A 73 -6.80 -10.91 4.90
N GLU A 74 -6.86 -10.19 6.01
CA GLU A 74 -6.76 -10.83 7.30
C GLU A 74 -7.96 -11.69 7.62
N LEU A 75 -9.08 -11.42 6.98
CA LEU A 75 -10.26 -12.24 7.22
C LEU A 75 -10.11 -13.65 6.69
N ILE A 76 -9.21 -13.86 5.76
CA ILE A 76 -9.01 -15.17 5.16
C ILE A 76 -7.71 -15.82 5.59
N SER A 77 -7.03 -15.24 6.56
CA SER A 77 -5.78 -15.81 7.03
C SER A 77 -5.99 -16.95 8.03
#